data_9f99a7725e0920c4b4e3a4b048d753fc
#
_entry.id   9f99a7725e0920c4b4e3a4b048d753fc
#
_cell.length_a   1.000
_cell.length_b   1.000
_cell.length_c   1.000
_cell.angle_alpha   90.00
_cell.angle_beta   90.00
_cell.angle_gamma   90.00
#
_symmetry.space_group_name_H-M   'P 1'
#
loop_
_entity.id
_entity.type
_entity.pdbx_description
1 polymer ?
#
loop_
_entity_poly.entity_id
_entity_poly.type
_entity_poly.pdbx_seq_one_letter_code
_entity_poly.pdbx_strand_id
1 'polypeptide(L)'
;MADHAYPVEVQSDFLEKITKAKPVQALAELIWNGLDADATSVSVSFDYNALGAMSAVIVTDNGHGIPFSEAPEGFRRLGGSWKRPGAVTKGEGRFLHGQDGRGRFKAFSLGRFAEWDVTYPKGTELWTFKITMNASNIREVRISDEKL
;
A
#
# COMPACT_ATOMS: atom_id res chain seq x y z
N MET A 1 -18.21 1.48 12.59
CA MET A 1 -17.92 1.34 11.15
C MET A 1 -17.96 -0.12 10.78
N ALA A 2 -18.62 -0.46 9.69
CA ALA A 2 -18.56 -1.83 9.18
C ALA A 2 -17.24 -2.03 8.40
N ASP A 3 -16.64 -3.19 8.58
CA ASP A 3 -15.46 -3.62 7.81
C ASP A 3 -15.89 -4.64 6.77
N HIS A 4 -15.41 -4.46 5.54
CA HIS A 4 -15.66 -5.39 4.46
C HIS A 4 -14.41 -6.24 4.21
N ALA A 5 -14.57 -7.56 4.23
CA ALA A 5 -13.48 -8.51 3.97
C ALA A 5 -13.50 -8.94 2.50
N TYR A 6 -12.36 -8.87 1.85
CA TYR A 6 -12.18 -9.26 0.47
C TYR A 6 -11.14 -10.38 0.35
N PRO A 7 -11.40 -11.41 -0.48
CA PRO A 7 -10.41 -12.44 -0.74
C PRO A 7 -9.23 -11.88 -1.57
N VAL A 8 -8.04 -12.35 -1.27
CA VAL A 8 -6.81 -12.02 -2.00
C VAL A 8 -6.35 -13.23 -2.80
N GLU A 9 -6.17 -13.04 -4.10
CA GLU A 9 -5.61 -14.06 -4.98
C GLU A 9 -4.08 -14.07 -4.85
N VAL A 10 -3.52 -15.20 -4.38
CA VAL A 10 -2.09 -15.39 -4.15
C VAL A 10 -1.48 -16.19 -5.30
N GLN A 11 -0.54 -15.60 -6.04
CA GLN A 11 0.24 -16.31 -7.05
C GLN A 11 1.25 -17.25 -6.39
N SER A 12 1.51 -18.42 -7.01
CA SER A 12 2.30 -19.50 -6.41
C SER A 12 3.73 -19.15 -6.01
N ASP A 13 4.36 -18.20 -6.71
CA ASP A 13 5.74 -17.76 -6.45
C ASP A 13 5.83 -16.55 -5.50
N PHE A 14 4.69 -16.01 -5.09
CA PHE A 14 4.62 -14.76 -4.35
C PHE A 14 5.19 -14.86 -2.93
N LEU A 15 4.81 -15.92 -2.20
CA LEU A 15 5.30 -16.13 -0.83
C LEU A 15 6.81 -16.27 -0.79
N GLU A 16 7.39 -16.96 -1.77
CA GLU A 16 8.82 -17.12 -1.87
C GLU A 16 9.54 -15.79 -2.13
N LYS A 17 8.96 -14.92 -2.94
CA LYS A 17 9.51 -13.60 -3.24
C LYS A 17 9.39 -12.61 -2.08
N ILE A 18 8.30 -12.63 -1.33
CA ILE A 18 8.13 -11.80 -0.13
C ILE A 18 9.18 -12.15 0.92
N THR A 19 9.37 -13.43 1.20
CA THR A 19 10.31 -13.87 2.25
C THR A 19 11.77 -13.57 1.91
N LYS A 20 12.08 -13.38 0.63
CA LYS A 20 13.41 -13.00 0.13
C LYS A 20 13.61 -11.49 -0.02
N ALA A 21 12.56 -10.67 0.12
CA ALA A 21 12.67 -9.23 -0.01
C ALA A 21 13.47 -8.64 1.16
N LYS A 22 14.47 -7.81 0.83
CA LYS A 22 15.22 -7.08 1.87
C LYS A 22 14.37 -5.94 2.41
N PRO A 23 14.40 -5.64 3.73
CA PRO A 23 13.63 -4.54 4.31
C PRO A 23 13.82 -3.20 3.61
N VAL A 24 15.05 -2.88 3.20
CA VAL A 24 15.37 -1.64 2.46
C VAL A 24 14.65 -1.60 1.11
N GLN A 25 14.56 -2.71 0.39
CA GLN A 25 13.83 -2.77 -0.87
C GLN A 25 12.32 -2.60 -0.66
N ALA A 26 11.78 -3.20 0.40
CA ALA A 26 10.38 -3.02 0.76
C ALA A 26 10.07 -1.55 1.08
N LEU A 27 10.93 -0.89 1.85
CA LEU A 27 10.78 0.52 2.16
C LEU A 27 10.85 1.39 0.89
N ALA A 28 11.80 1.12 0.00
CA ALA A 28 11.92 1.83 -1.27
C ALA A 28 10.63 1.71 -2.11
N GLU A 29 10.02 0.53 -2.16
CA GLU A 29 8.76 0.34 -2.89
C GLU A 29 7.60 1.14 -2.29
N LEU A 30 7.52 1.25 -0.96
CA LEU A 30 6.50 2.08 -0.31
C LEU A 30 6.71 3.56 -0.63
N ILE A 31 7.95 4.04 -0.66
CA ILE A 31 8.29 5.40 -1.06
C ILE A 31 7.88 5.64 -2.52
N TRP A 32 8.22 4.72 -3.42
CA TRP A 32 7.84 4.82 -4.83
C TRP A 32 6.31 4.80 -5.03
N ASN A 33 5.56 4.09 -4.21
CA ASN A 33 4.09 4.14 -4.27
C ASN A 33 3.56 5.55 -4.02
N GLY A 34 4.14 6.28 -3.07
CA GLY A 34 3.80 7.69 -2.85
C GLY A 34 4.12 8.57 -4.05
N LEU A 35 5.32 8.40 -4.63
CA LEU A 35 5.73 9.15 -5.82
C LEU A 35 4.87 8.81 -7.05
N ASP A 36 4.47 7.56 -7.21
CA ASP A 36 3.55 7.11 -8.25
C ASP A 36 2.13 7.68 -8.06
N ALA A 37 1.79 8.09 -6.85
CA ALA A 37 0.57 8.84 -6.53
C ALA A 37 0.74 10.37 -6.64
N ASP A 38 1.73 10.83 -7.39
CA ASP A 38 2.05 12.25 -7.60
C ASP A 38 2.45 13.02 -6.33
N ALA A 39 2.93 12.33 -5.30
CA ALA A 39 3.41 13.01 -4.10
C ALA A 39 4.58 13.94 -4.41
N THR A 40 4.59 15.09 -3.78
CA THR A 40 5.71 16.04 -3.76
C THR A 40 6.57 15.88 -2.51
N SER A 41 6.05 15.12 -1.53
CA SER A 41 6.76 14.81 -0.30
C SER A 41 6.42 13.40 0.16
N VAL A 42 7.44 12.62 0.49
CA VAL A 42 7.32 11.33 1.16
C VAL A 42 8.25 11.34 2.37
N SER A 43 7.73 11.01 3.53
CA SER A 43 8.49 10.93 4.77
C SER A 43 8.46 9.51 5.35
N VAL A 44 9.52 9.13 6.03
CA VAL A 44 9.64 7.86 6.73
C VAL A 44 9.94 8.15 8.20
N SER A 45 9.18 7.55 9.10
CA SER A 45 9.42 7.61 10.54
C SER A 45 9.41 6.22 11.15
N PHE A 46 10.05 6.09 12.29
CA PHE A 46 10.20 4.84 13.02
C PHE A 46 9.73 5.04 14.46
N ASP A 47 8.80 4.21 14.88
CA ASP A 47 8.35 4.19 16.27
C ASP A 47 9.06 3.09 17.02
N TYR A 48 9.35 3.35 18.29
CA TYR A 48 10.01 2.42 19.19
C TYR A 48 9.16 2.21 20.45
N ASN A 49 9.13 0.98 20.94
CA ASN A 49 8.46 0.68 22.19
C ASN A 49 9.31 1.10 23.42
N ALA A 50 8.77 0.95 24.62
CA ALA A 50 9.44 1.31 25.86
C ALA A 50 10.76 0.55 26.11
N LEU A 51 10.97 -0.59 25.45
CA LEU A 51 12.20 -1.39 25.51
C LEU A 51 13.24 -1.00 24.45
N GLY A 52 12.93 0.01 23.62
CA GLY A 52 13.82 0.47 22.55
C GLY A 52 13.79 -0.40 21.29
N ALA A 53 12.86 -1.36 21.18
CA ALA A 53 12.67 -2.14 19.98
C ALA A 53 11.75 -1.38 19.01
N MET A 54 12.07 -1.43 17.72
CA MET A 54 11.23 -0.82 16.67
C MET A 54 9.85 -1.49 16.66
N SER A 55 8.80 -0.70 16.82
CA SER A 55 7.42 -1.15 16.86
C SER A 55 6.66 -0.88 15.58
N ALA A 56 7.03 0.16 14.83
CA ALA A 56 6.43 0.49 13.55
C ALA A 56 7.40 1.20 12.61
N VAL A 57 7.19 1.01 11.31
CA VAL A 57 7.73 1.83 10.24
C VAL A 57 6.56 2.53 9.59
N ILE A 58 6.61 3.85 9.48
CA ILE A 58 5.52 4.68 8.95
C ILE A 58 6.05 5.42 7.72
N VAL A 59 5.38 5.22 6.58
CA VAL A 59 5.65 5.96 5.35
C VAL A 59 4.44 6.83 5.08
N THR A 60 4.65 8.12 4.98
CA THR A 60 3.60 9.12 4.77
C THR A 60 3.90 9.89 3.48
N ASP A 61 2.92 10.01 2.62
CA ASP A 61 2.99 10.80 1.41
C ASP A 61 1.83 11.80 1.31
N ASN A 62 1.98 12.80 0.47
CA ASN A 62 0.97 13.79 0.14
C ASN A 62 0.40 13.61 -1.27
N GLY A 63 0.45 12.40 -1.80
CA GLY A 63 -0.10 12.07 -3.12
C GLY A 63 -1.63 12.09 -3.16
N HIS A 64 -2.19 11.73 -4.30
CA HIS A 64 -3.64 11.75 -4.52
C HIS A 64 -4.42 10.61 -3.82
N GLY A 65 -3.73 9.72 -3.13
CA GLY A 65 -4.34 8.57 -2.47
C GLY A 65 -4.87 7.51 -3.45
N ILE A 66 -5.78 6.69 -2.96
CA ILE A 66 -6.42 5.60 -3.70
C ILE A 66 -7.94 5.85 -3.65
N PRO A 67 -8.64 5.99 -4.79
CA PRO A 67 -10.10 6.05 -4.78
C PRO A 67 -10.71 4.80 -4.13
N PHE A 68 -11.73 4.98 -3.29
CA PHE A 68 -12.37 3.88 -2.57
C PHE A 68 -12.85 2.76 -3.50
N SER A 69 -13.40 3.13 -4.66
CA SER A 69 -13.87 2.18 -5.67
C SER A 69 -12.76 1.34 -6.30
N GLU A 70 -11.52 1.82 -6.29
CA GLU A 70 -10.35 1.13 -6.88
C GLU A 70 -9.60 0.27 -5.85
N ALA A 71 -9.80 0.53 -4.56
CA ALA A 71 -9.05 -0.15 -3.50
C ALA A 71 -9.24 -1.68 -3.49
N PRO A 72 -10.46 -2.24 -3.60
CA PRO A 72 -10.65 -3.69 -3.60
C PRO A 72 -9.88 -4.37 -4.72
N GLU A 73 -9.95 -3.85 -5.95
CA GLU A 73 -9.25 -4.44 -7.09
C GLU A 73 -7.74 -4.35 -6.95
N GLY A 74 -7.25 -3.20 -6.44
CA GLY A 74 -5.82 -2.96 -6.22
C GLY A 74 -5.18 -3.88 -5.18
N PHE A 75 -5.96 -4.41 -4.22
CA PHE A 75 -5.47 -5.25 -3.14
C PHE A 75 -5.86 -6.74 -3.26
N ARG A 76 -6.82 -7.08 -4.12
CA ARG A 76 -7.23 -8.48 -4.35
C ARG A 76 -6.21 -9.31 -5.12
N ARG A 77 -5.44 -8.69 -6.00
CA ARG A 77 -4.49 -9.39 -6.90
C ARG A 77 -3.05 -9.22 -6.41
N LEU A 78 -2.56 -10.22 -5.72
CA LEU A 78 -1.15 -10.36 -5.42
C LEU A 78 -0.37 -10.72 -6.69
N GLY A 79 0.53 -9.83 -7.12
CA GLY A 79 1.35 -10.03 -8.31
C GLY A 79 0.73 -9.53 -9.62
N GLY A 80 -0.53 -9.09 -9.61
CA GLY A 80 -1.12 -8.36 -10.73
C GLY A 80 -0.89 -6.87 -10.58
N SER A 81 -0.39 -6.19 -11.61
CA SER A 81 -0.27 -4.74 -11.63
C SER A 81 -1.28 -4.12 -12.60
N TRP A 82 -1.97 -3.08 -12.13
CA TRP A 82 -2.70 -2.20 -13.02
C TRP A 82 -1.76 -1.24 -13.79
N LYS A 83 -0.53 -1.08 -13.29
CA LYS A 83 0.50 -0.23 -13.88
C LYS A 83 1.09 -0.94 -15.10
N ARG A 84 0.88 -0.36 -16.28
CA ARG A 84 1.42 -0.89 -17.53
C ARG A 84 2.81 -0.29 -17.80
N PRO A 85 3.70 -1.02 -18.53
CA PRO A 85 4.96 -0.45 -19.00
C PRO A 85 4.72 0.86 -19.76
N GLY A 86 5.46 1.91 -19.40
CA GLY A 86 5.32 3.24 -20.01
C GLY A 86 4.14 4.07 -19.52
N ALA A 87 3.31 3.55 -18.59
CA ALA A 87 2.26 4.34 -17.95
C ALA A 87 2.85 5.49 -17.12
N VAL A 88 2.12 6.59 -17.02
CA VAL A 88 2.50 7.78 -16.28
C VAL A 88 1.51 8.07 -15.16
N THR A 89 1.93 8.89 -14.19
CA THR A 89 1.06 9.35 -13.10
C THR A 89 -0.06 10.24 -13.63
N LYS A 90 -1.19 10.23 -12.92
CA LYS A 90 -2.42 10.94 -13.37
C LYS A 90 -2.28 12.45 -13.38
N GLY A 91 -1.50 13.04 -12.46
CA GLY A 91 -1.33 14.47 -12.31
C GLY A 91 -0.06 15.00 -12.95
N GLU A 92 1.10 14.59 -12.45
CA GLU A 92 2.41 15.13 -12.84
C GLU A 92 2.99 14.50 -14.11
N GLY A 93 2.39 13.45 -14.65
CA GLY A 93 2.85 12.77 -15.86
C GLY A 93 4.20 12.06 -15.70
N ARG A 94 4.59 11.69 -14.46
CA ARG A 94 5.83 10.95 -14.18
C ARG A 94 5.68 9.50 -14.60
N PHE A 95 6.77 8.87 -15.02
CA PHE A 95 6.76 7.42 -15.27
C PHE A 95 6.51 6.65 -13.96
N LEU A 96 5.57 5.70 -14.02
CA LEU A 96 5.28 4.83 -12.88
C LEU A 96 6.42 3.85 -12.64
N HIS A 97 6.85 3.75 -11.39
CA HIS A 97 7.94 2.87 -10.99
C HIS A 97 7.48 1.42 -10.77
N GLY A 98 6.47 1.24 -9.94
CA GLY A 98 5.99 -0.10 -9.54
C GLY A 98 5.09 -0.71 -10.59
N GLN A 99 5.58 -1.59 -11.44
CA GLN A 99 4.80 -2.21 -12.51
C GLN A 99 4.30 -3.62 -12.18
N ASP A 100 4.87 -4.27 -11.16
CA ASP A 100 4.61 -5.68 -10.86
C ASP A 100 3.44 -5.93 -9.89
N GLY A 101 2.80 -4.89 -9.36
CA GLY A 101 1.70 -5.00 -8.40
C GLY A 101 2.08 -5.64 -7.06
N ARG A 102 3.37 -5.78 -6.79
CA ARG A 102 3.91 -6.49 -5.61
C ARG A 102 4.43 -5.55 -4.54
N GLY A 103 4.65 -4.28 -4.88
CA GLY A 103 5.34 -3.32 -4.02
C GLY A 103 4.67 -3.15 -2.66
N ARG A 104 3.35 -3.02 -2.62
CA ARG A 104 2.59 -2.84 -1.38
C ARG A 104 2.63 -4.06 -0.46
N PHE A 105 2.77 -5.25 -1.02
CA PHE A 105 2.86 -6.49 -0.25
C PHE A 105 4.27 -6.76 0.29
N LYS A 106 5.29 -6.11 -0.23
CA LYS A 106 6.64 -6.15 0.34
C LYS A 106 6.68 -5.52 1.73
N ALA A 107 5.65 -4.76 2.13
CA ALA A 107 5.47 -4.28 3.50
C ALA A 107 5.55 -5.43 4.53
N PHE A 108 5.16 -6.65 4.17
CA PHE A 108 5.27 -7.82 5.04
C PHE A 108 6.72 -8.29 5.32
N SER A 109 7.71 -7.80 4.58
CA SER A 109 9.12 -7.98 4.95
C SER A 109 9.56 -7.02 6.06
N LEU A 110 8.79 -5.96 6.34
CA LEU A 110 9.02 -5.00 7.42
C LEU A 110 8.26 -5.36 8.70
N GLY A 111 7.09 -5.99 8.58
CA GLY A 111 6.26 -6.33 9.71
C GLY A 111 5.15 -7.31 9.36
N ARG A 112 4.48 -7.84 10.38
CA ARG A 112 3.42 -8.84 10.21
C ARG A 112 2.04 -8.24 9.99
N PHE A 113 1.87 -6.96 10.28
CA PHE A 113 0.63 -6.22 10.11
C PHE A 113 0.91 -4.99 9.26
N ALA A 114 0.11 -4.76 8.25
CA ALA A 114 0.18 -3.60 7.39
C ALA A 114 -1.16 -2.88 7.38
N GLU A 115 -1.10 -1.57 7.55
CA GLU A 115 -2.25 -0.69 7.54
C GLU A 115 -1.98 0.49 6.60
N TRP A 116 -2.94 0.81 5.76
CA TRP A 116 -2.95 2.01 4.94
C TRP A 116 -4.10 2.90 5.39
N ASP A 117 -3.76 4.08 5.90
CA ASP A 117 -4.71 5.17 6.11
C ASP A 117 -4.76 5.98 4.82
N VAL A 118 -5.84 5.87 4.08
CA VAL A 118 -5.99 6.47 2.76
C VAL A 118 -6.85 7.72 2.86
N THR A 119 -6.37 8.81 2.26
CA THR A 119 -7.14 10.03 2.01
C THR A 119 -7.13 10.31 0.51
N TYR A 120 -8.30 10.56 -0.06
CA TYR A 120 -8.41 10.82 -1.48
C TYR A 120 -9.50 11.88 -1.77
N PRO A 121 -9.36 12.64 -2.87
CA PRO A 121 -10.38 13.60 -3.26
C PRO A 121 -11.58 12.92 -3.91
N LYS A 122 -12.79 13.33 -3.50
CA LYS A 122 -14.07 12.91 -4.09
C LYS A 122 -14.94 14.15 -4.27
N GLY A 123 -14.98 14.67 -5.49
CA GLY A 123 -15.57 15.99 -5.76
C GLY A 123 -14.71 17.09 -5.14
N THR A 124 -15.32 17.92 -4.29
CA THR A 124 -14.65 19.01 -3.56
C THR A 124 -14.22 18.64 -2.15
N GLU A 125 -14.45 17.40 -1.74
CA GLU A 125 -14.23 16.93 -0.38
C GLU A 125 -13.08 15.92 -0.32
N LEU A 126 -12.48 15.77 0.85
CA LEU A 126 -11.50 14.73 1.14
C LEU A 126 -12.18 13.61 1.92
N TRP A 127 -12.10 12.42 1.40
CA TRP A 127 -12.65 11.23 2.02
C TRP A 127 -11.53 10.31 2.48
N THR A 128 -11.76 9.59 3.57
CA THR A 128 -10.78 8.71 4.19
C THR A 128 -11.35 7.31 4.40
N PHE A 129 -10.48 6.32 4.33
CA PHE A 129 -10.76 4.94 4.71
C PHE A 129 -9.48 4.22 5.07
N LYS A 130 -9.61 3.03 5.62
CA LYS A 130 -8.49 2.23 6.11
C LYS A 130 -8.46 0.88 5.40
N ILE A 131 -7.27 0.43 5.04
CA ILE A 131 -7.01 -0.90 4.50
C ILE A 131 -6.10 -1.62 5.47
N THR A 132 -6.43 -2.85 5.84
CA THR A 132 -5.62 -3.66 6.74
C THR A 132 -5.37 -5.04 6.18
N MET A 133 -4.15 -5.53 6.35
CA MET A 133 -3.73 -6.88 6.02
C MET A 133 -2.85 -7.45 7.13
N ASN A 134 -2.90 -8.77 7.29
CA ASN A 134 -2.08 -9.48 8.26
C ASN A 134 -1.31 -10.62 7.57
N ALA A 135 -0.03 -10.76 7.85
CA ALA A 135 0.81 -11.82 7.29
C ALA A 135 0.35 -13.23 7.68
N SER A 136 -0.40 -13.38 8.78
CA SER A 136 -0.99 -14.66 9.18
C SER A 136 -2.18 -15.08 8.29
N ASN A 137 -2.79 -14.13 7.57
CA ASN A 137 -3.87 -14.37 6.61
C ASN A 137 -3.77 -13.43 5.41
N ILE A 138 -2.77 -13.63 4.57
CA ILE A 138 -2.54 -12.82 3.36
C ILE A 138 -3.61 -13.01 2.27
N ARG A 139 -4.52 -13.96 2.44
CA ARG A 139 -5.63 -14.21 1.51
C ARG A 139 -6.85 -13.31 1.76
N GLU A 140 -6.77 -12.45 2.76
CA GLU A 140 -7.82 -11.52 3.12
C GLU A 140 -7.27 -10.10 3.23
N VAL A 141 -7.97 -9.15 2.63
CA VAL A 141 -7.80 -7.72 2.88
C VAL A 141 -9.10 -7.17 3.45
N ARG A 142 -9.00 -6.34 4.47
CA ARG A 142 -10.14 -5.64 5.08
C ARG A 142 -10.09 -4.18 4.71
N ILE A 143 -11.20 -3.65 4.24
CA ILE A 143 -11.35 -2.25 3.88
C ILE A 143 -12.54 -1.70 4.67
N SER A 144 -12.30 -0.64 5.45
CA SER A 144 -13.37 0.02 6.21
C SER A 144 -14.29 0.82 5.27
N ASP A 145 -15.46 1.19 5.76
CA ASP A 145 -16.28 2.17 5.05
C ASP A 145 -15.52 3.49 4.91
N GLU A 146 -15.77 4.19 3.80
CA GLU A 146 -15.25 5.55 3.61
C GLU A 146 -16.02 6.57 4.45
N LYS A 147 -15.33 7.61 4.88
CA LYS A 147 -15.90 8.73 5.64
C LYS A 147 -15.29 10.06 5.22
N LEU A 148 -16.05 11.12 5.44
CA LEU A 148 -15.64 12.51 5.24
C LEU A 148 -14.60 12.92 6.30
#